data_31e10053139bd9c46aaa791da8cc3295
#
_entry.id   31e10053139bd9c46aaa791da8cc3295
#
_cell.length_a   1.000
_cell.length_b   1.000
_cell.length_c   1.000
_cell.angle_alpha   90.00
_cell.angle_beta   90.00
_cell.angle_gamma   90.00
#
_symmetry.space_group_name_H-M   'P 1'
#
loop_
_entity.id
_entity.type
_entity.pdbx_description
1 polymer ?
#
loop_
_entity_poly.entity_id
_entity_poly.type
_entity_poly.pdbx_seq_one_letter_code
_entity_poly.pdbx_strand_id
1 'polypeptide(L)'
;LKVKEWTPAEYAAYNEAKEEVKEEKADWLTLLKNAPATFWKVGLVQFFCWAGFLYMWNYTPGAISEIVWNTTDTSTHAYQEAGNWVGILFAVQAMGSVAWALVLPRFRNTKVAYAISLLVAGIGFGMVPFIHDQYLLFVPFLLIGAGWAAMLAMPFTFVTNALQGYGHMGAYL
;
A
#
# COMPACT_ATOMS: atom_id res chain seq x y z
N LEU A 1 -23.51 11.17 -14.25
CA LEU A 1 -23.63 9.70 -14.28
C LEU A 1 -25.08 9.35 -13.94
N LYS A 2 -25.88 8.92 -14.96
CA LYS A 2 -27.19 8.34 -14.70
C LYS A 2 -26.96 6.92 -14.22
N VAL A 3 -27.14 6.67 -12.92
CA VAL A 3 -27.23 5.31 -12.40
C VAL A 3 -28.57 4.74 -12.88
N LYS A 4 -28.53 3.65 -13.66
CA LYS A 4 -29.75 2.95 -14.08
C LYS A 4 -30.29 2.21 -12.86
N GLU A 5 -31.45 2.60 -12.37
CA GLU A 5 -32.19 1.85 -11.38
C GLU A 5 -32.77 0.59 -12.02
N TRP A 6 -32.55 -0.55 -11.41
CA TRP A 6 -33.05 -1.83 -11.89
C TRP A 6 -34.53 -1.97 -11.51
N THR A 7 -35.35 -2.38 -12.47
CA THR A 7 -36.73 -2.73 -12.15
C THR A 7 -36.77 -3.99 -11.29
N PRO A 8 -37.84 -4.21 -10.50
CA PRO A 8 -37.97 -5.43 -9.69
C PRO A 8 -37.85 -6.72 -10.51
N ALA A 9 -38.31 -6.71 -11.76
CA ALA A 9 -38.24 -7.86 -12.70
C ALA A 9 -36.79 -8.10 -13.16
N GLU A 10 -36.05 -7.05 -13.50
CA GLU A 10 -34.61 -7.16 -13.85
C GLU A 10 -33.77 -7.65 -12.67
N TYR A 11 -34.12 -7.21 -11.46
CA TYR A 11 -33.43 -7.62 -10.23
C TYR A 11 -33.73 -9.09 -9.90
N ALA A 12 -34.96 -9.57 -10.08
CA ALA A 12 -35.34 -10.97 -9.92
C ALA A 12 -34.62 -11.85 -10.95
N ALA A 13 -34.62 -11.49 -12.23
CA ALA A 13 -33.91 -12.23 -13.27
C ALA A 13 -32.39 -12.30 -13.02
N TYR A 14 -31.79 -11.23 -12.51
CA TYR A 14 -30.38 -11.22 -12.11
C TYR A 14 -30.09 -12.16 -10.94
N ASN A 15 -30.98 -12.21 -9.95
CA ASN A 15 -30.84 -13.10 -8.79
C ASN A 15 -31.06 -14.56 -9.18
N GLU A 16 -32.04 -14.86 -10.04
CA GLU A 16 -32.26 -16.22 -10.57
C GLU A 16 -31.04 -16.71 -11.35
N ALA A 17 -30.47 -15.89 -12.23
CA ALA A 17 -29.25 -16.21 -12.95
C ALA A 17 -28.01 -16.39 -12.02
N LYS A 18 -28.02 -15.75 -10.86
CA LYS A 18 -26.97 -15.87 -9.84
C LYS A 18 -27.13 -17.10 -8.96
N GLU A 19 -28.39 -17.56 -8.74
CA GLU A 19 -28.67 -18.82 -8.02
C GLU A 19 -28.37 -20.06 -8.88
N GLU A 20 -28.46 -19.98 -10.21
CA GLU A 20 -28.04 -21.07 -11.10
C GLU A 20 -26.52 -21.24 -11.13
N VAL A 21 -25.75 -20.20 -10.86
CA VAL A 21 -24.33 -20.29 -10.51
C VAL A 21 -24.25 -20.62 -9.00
N LYS A 22 -24.59 -21.86 -8.63
CA LYS A 22 -24.24 -22.38 -7.31
C LYS A 22 -22.73 -22.12 -7.14
N GLU A 23 -22.37 -21.11 -6.35
CA GLU A 23 -21.05 -21.02 -5.75
C GLU A 23 -20.86 -22.33 -4.97
N GLU A 24 -20.21 -23.31 -5.59
CA GLU A 24 -19.57 -24.37 -4.83
C GLU A 24 -18.79 -23.63 -3.75
N LYS A 25 -19.14 -23.88 -2.49
CA LYS A 25 -18.38 -23.32 -1.36
C LYS A 25 -16.95 -23.76 -1.57
N ALA A 26 -16.17 -22.91 -2.21
CA ALA A 26 -14.79 -23.20 -2.49
C ALA A 26 -14.10 -23.34 -1.13
N ASP A 27 -13.68 -24.56 -0.82
CA ASP A 27 -12.88 -24.79 0.38
C ASP A 27 -11.63 -23.92 0.30
N TRP A 28 -11.48 -23.01 1.28
CA TRP A 28 -10.38 -22.04 1.31
C TRP A 28 -9.00 -22.71 1.22
N LEU A 29 -8.85 -23.94 1.75
CA LEU A 29 -7.61 -24.73 1.62
C LEU A 29 -7.36 -25.12 0.17
N THR A 30 -8.38 -25.51 -0.56
CA THR A 30 -8.30 -25.84 -1.98
C THR A 30 -7.97 -24.61 -2.82
N LEU A 31 -8.57 -23.45 -2.50
CA LEU A 31 -8.23 -22.17 -3.13
C LEU A 31 -6.76 -21.82 -2.92
N LEU A 32 -6.25 -21.89 -1.69
CA LEU A 32 -4.85 -21.59 -1.39
C LEU A 32 -3.89 -22.56 -2.11
N LYS A 33 -4.20 -23.85 -2.17
CA LYS A 33 -3.37 -24.84 -2.87
C LYS A 33 -3.32 -24.59 -4.38
N ASN A 34 -4.42 -24.14 -4.95
CA ASN A 34 -4.56 -23.87 -6.39
C ASN A 34 -4.20 -22.43 -6.76
N ALA A 35 -3.81 -21.60 -5.79
CA ALA A 35 -3.45 -20.22 -6.04
C ALA A 35 -2.23 -20.12 -6.98
N PRO A 36 -2.25 -19.20 -7.96
CA PRO A 36 -1.14 -19.04 -8.88
C PRO A 36 0.13 -18.61 -8.12
N ALA A 37 1.30 -18.98 -8.63
CA ALA A 37 2.58 -18.63 -8.02
C ALA A 37 2.75 -17.09 -7.83
N THR A 38 2.12 -16.29 -8.67
CA THR A 38 2.11 -14.84 -8.56
C THR A 38 1.43 -14.38 -7.27
N PHE A 39 0.33 -15.02 -6.85
CA PHE A 39 -0.36 -14.72 -5.59
C PHE A 39 0.60 -14.83 -4.40
N TRP A 40 1.33 -15.93 -4.30
CA TRP A 40 2.29 -16.15 -3.21
C TRP A 40 3.48 -15.20 -3.25
N LYS A 41 4.01 -14.90 -4.44
CA LYS A 41 5.10 -13.92 -4.60
C LYS A 41 4.66 -12.52 -4.20
N VAL A 42 3.49 -12.10 -4.61
CA VAL A 42 2.92 -10.81 -4.24
C VAL A 42 2.66 -10.77 -2.74
N GLY A 43 2.08 -11.81 -2.16
CA GLY A 43 1.85 -11.91 -0.72
C GLY A 43 3.13 -11.79 0.10
N LEU A 44 4.21 -12.45 -0.33
CA LEU A 44 5.51 -12.36 0.34
C LEU A 44 6.08 -10.93 0.28
N VAL A 45 6.04 -10.28 -0.88
CA VAL A 45 6.50 -8.89 -1.02
C VAL A 45 5.64 -7.95 -0.17
N GLN A 46 4.32 -8.13 -0.18
CA GLN A 46 3.40 -7.32 0.64
C GLN A 46 3.64 -7.50 2.13
N PHE A 47 3.96 -8.71 2.58
CA PHE A 47 4.32 -8.94 3.97
C PHE A 47 5.50 -8.06 4.42
N PHE A 48 6.58 -8.01 3.65
CA PHE A 48 7.73 -7.16 3.97
C PHE A 48 7.42 -5.67 3.83
N CYS A 49 6.65 -5.27 2.82
CA CYS A 49 6.21 -3.89 2.65
C CYS A 49 5.40 -3.40 3.86
N TRP A 50 4.39 -4.17 4.26
CA TRP A 50 3.57 -3.83 5.42
C TRP A 50 4.36 -3.83 6.72
N ALA A 51 5.26 -4.81 6.92
CA ALA A 51 6.16 -4.82 8.07
C ALA A 51 7.01 -3.55 8.14
N GLY A 52 7.59 -3.11 7.02
CA GLY A 52 8.38 -1.89 6.94
C GLY A 52 7.57 -0.64 7.29
N PHE A 53 6.36 -0.48 6.74
CA PHE A 53 5.50 0.67 7.04
C PHE A 53 4.95 0.65 8.46
N LEU A 54 4.57 -0.51 9.00
CA LEU A 54 4.15 -0.64 10.39
C LEU A 54 5.29 -0.27 11.34
N TYR A 55 6.50 -0.69 11.01
CA TYR A 55 7.68 -0.32 11.78
C TYR A 55 7.92 1.19 11.74
N MET A 56 7.83 1.80 10.56
CA MET A 56 7.92 3.24 10.38
C MET A 56 6.91 3.98 11.27
N TRP A 57 5.63 3.64 11.21
CA TRP A 57 4.61 4.35 11.98
C TRP A 57 4.81 4.27 13.49
N ASN A 58 5.33 3.14 13.98
CA ASN A 58 5.54 2.96 15.42
C ASN A 58 6.82 3.63 15.93
N TYR A 59 7.89 3.65 15.14
CA TYR A 59 9.20 4.08 15.60
C TYR A 59 9.63 5.46 15.12
N THR A 60 9.03 6.01 14.07
CA THR A 60 9.39 7.33 13.55
C THR A 60 9.29 8.43 14.60
N PRO A 61 8.25 8.54 15.46
CA PRO A 61 8.20 9.60 16.46
C PRO A 61 9.40 9.59 17.40
N GLY A 62 9.77 8.42 17.93
CA GLY A 62 10.93 8.27 18.80
C GLY A 62 12.25 8.56 18.09
N ALA A 63 12.44 8.01 16.89
CA ALA A 63 13.64 8.23 16.11
C ALA A 63 13.85 9.70 15.73
N ILE A 64 12.81 10.39 15.29
CA ILE A 64 12.89 11.81 14.92
C ILE A 64 13.13 12.69 16.15
N SER A 65 12.50 12.39 17.30
CA SER A 65 12.73 13.14 18.53
C SER A 65 14.19 13.00 19.00
N GLU A 66 14.79 11.83 18.87
CA GLU A 66 16.18 11.59 19.23
C GLU A 66 17.16 12.25 18.25
N ILE A 67 16.95 12.09 16.95
CA ILE A 67 17.89 12.52 15.89
C ILE A 67 17.86 14.04 15.72
N VAL A 68 16.70 14.68 15.77
CA VAL A 68 16.52 16.10 15.45
C VAL A 68 16.40 16.97 16.71
N TRP A 69 15.64 16.50 17.70
CA TRP A 69 15.41 17.25 18.94
C TRP A 69 16.31 16.81 20.11
N ASN A 70 17.16 15.79 19.91
CA ASN A 70 18.09 15.26 20.92
C ASN A 70 17.41 14.90 22.24
N THR A 71 16.19 14.37 22.18
CA THR A 71 15.44 13.94 23.37
C THR A 71 14.77 12.59 23.18
N THR A 72 14.79 11.78 24.22
CA THR A 72 14.05 10.51 24.33
C THR A 72 12.97 10.57 25.41
N ASP A 73 12.95 11.66 26.18
CA ASP A 73 11.98 11.85 27.27
C ASP A 73 10.63 12.32 26.72
N THR A 74 9.65 11.43 26.76
CA THR A 74 8.29 11.64 26.27
C THR A 74 7.52 12.74 27.02
N SER A 75 7.98 13.15 28.20
CA SER A 75 7.35 14.19 29.01
C SER A 75 7.75 15.61 28.56
N THR A 76 8.78 15.76 27.74
CA THR A 76 9.33 17.05 27.34
C THR A 76 8.52 17.70 26.22
N HIS A 77 8.52 19.04 26.21
CA HIS A 77 7.94 19.83 25.12
C HIS A 77 8.61 19.52 23.78
N ALA A 78 9.93 19.31 23.78
CA ALA A 78 10.68 18.95 22.58
C ALA A 78 10.21 17.63 21.95
N TYR A 79 9.88 16.63 22.78
CA TYR A 79 9.29 15.38 22.26
C TYR A 79 7.92 15.59 21.62
N GLN A 80 7.09 16.46 22.21
CA GLN A 80 5.77 16.77 21.65
C GLN A 80 5.89 17.56 20.34
N GLU A 81 6.86 18.48 20.24
CA GLU A 81 7.16 19.16 18.97
C GLU A 81 7.59 18.19 17.89
N ALA A 82 8.49 17.26 18.21
CA ALA A 82 8.90 16.18 17.30
C ALA A 82 7.71 15.37 16.82
N GLY A 83 6.79 14.99 17.71
CA GLY A 83 5.56 14.28 17.38
C GLY A 83 4.66 15.06 16.41
N ASN A 84 4.47 16.36 16.64
CA ASN A 84 3.74 17.24 15.72
C ASN A 84 4.42 17.31 14.35
N TRP A 85 5.75 17.39 14.32
CA TRP A 85 6.52 17.41 13.08
C TRP A 85 6.40 16.09 12.30
N VAL A 86 6.37 14.95 12.97
CA VAL A 86 6.11 13.65 12.34
C VAL A 86 4.77 13.64 11.62
N GLY A 87 3.73 14.28 12.19
CA GLY A 87 2.45 14.46 11.50
C GLY A 87 2.59 15.23 10.18
N ILE A 88 3.42 16.28 10.14
CA ILE A 88 3.75 17.04 8.92
C ILE A 88 4.51 16.15 7.91
N LEU A 89 5.49 15.36 8.39
CA LEU A 89 6.24 14.43 7.56
C LEU A 89 5.34 13.38 6.90
N PHE A 90 4.35 12.85 7.62
CA PHE A 90 3.38 11.93 7.04
C PHE A 90 2.46 12.61 6.01
N ALA A 91 2.13 13.89 6.20
CA ALA A 91 1.41 14.65 5.17
C ALA A 91 2.28 14.83 3.91
N VAL A 92 3.57 15.12 4.07
CA VAL A 92 4.54 15.20 2.96
C VAL A 92 4.68 13.86 2.25
N GLN A 93 4.72 12.74 2.99
CA GLN A 93 4.68 11.39 2.42
C GLN A 93 3.42 11.16 1.59
N ALA A 94 2.26 11.58 2.07
CA ALA A 94 1.00 11.47 1.33
C ALA A 94 1.05 12.29 0.02
N MET A 95 1.61 13.50 0.04
CA MET A 95 1.84 14.30 -1.16
C MET A 95 2.77 13.58 -2.14
N GLY A 96 3.85 12.97 -1.65
CA GLY A 96 4.76 12.14 -2.44
C GLY A 96 4.03 10.96 -3.09
N SER A 97 3.13 10.32 -2.37
CA SER A 97 2.29 9.23 -2.90
C SER A 97 1.40 9.68 -4.05
N VAL A 98 0.72 10.81 -3.90
CA VAL A 98 -0.14 11.37 -4.96
C VAL A 98 0.70 11.73 -6.18
N ALA A 99 1.82 12.42 -5.99
CA ALA A 99 2.72 12.77 -7.08
C ALA A 99 3.22 11.53 -7.83
N TRP A 100 3.63 10.49 -7.10
CA TRP A 100 4.10 9.24 -7.68
C TRP A 100 3.00 8.47 -8.39
N ALA A 101 1.79 8.45 -7.88
CA ALA A 101 0.63 7.83 -8.52
C ALA A 101 0.36 8.40 -9.92
N LEU A 102 0.65 9.70 -10.16
CA LEU A 102 0.55 10.32 -11.47
C LEU A 102 1.70 9.90 -12.42
N VAL A 103 2.81 9.44 -11.87
CA VAL A 103 3.98 8.95 -12.63
C VAL A 103 3.83 7.49 -13.01
N LEU A 104 3.23 6.65 -12.16
CA LEU A 104 3.10 5.21 -12.35
C LEU A 104 2.52 4.78 -13.71
N PRO A 105 1.49 5.43 -14.28
CA PRO A 105 0.94 5.04 -15.58
C PRO A 105 1.91 5.23 -16.76
N ARG A 106 3.00 5.99 -16.58
CA ARG A 106 4.00 6.21 -17.64
C ARG A 106 4.94 5.02 -17.84
N PHE A 107 4.99 4.11 -16.89
CA PHE A 107 5.81 2.90 -17.02
C PHE A 107 5.13 1.86 -17.89
N ARG A 108 5.82 1.38 -18.93
CA ARG A 108 5.32 0.30 -19.80
C ARG A 108 5.29 -1.07 -19.11
N ASN A 109 6.15 -1.27 -18.11
CA ASN A 109 6.29 -2.53 -17.40
C ASN A 109 5.95 -2.34 -15.92
N THR A 110 4.81 -2.87 -15.49
CA THR A 110 4.28 -2.76 -14.14
C THR A 110 5.22 -3.36 -13.08
N LYS A 111 5.93 -4.46 -13.40
CA LYS A 111 6.88 -5.08 -12.47
C LYS A 111 8.09 -4.19 -12.23
N VAL A 112 8.60 -3.56 -13.29
CA VAL A 112 9.71 -2.60 -13.20
C VAL A 112 9.28 -1.36 -12.42
N ALA A 113 8.09 -0.84 -12.70
CA ALA A 113 7.53 0.29 -11.98
C ALA A 113 7.44 -0.01 -10.47
N TYR A 114 6.95 -1.20 -10.11
CA TYR A 114 6.85 -1.63 -8.72
C TYR A 114 8.22 -1.74 -8.04
N ALA A 115 9.19 -2.38 -8.70
CA ALA A 115 10.54 -2.52 -8.17
C ALA A 115 11.22 -1.16 -7.98
N ILE A 116 11.12 -0.25 -8.94
CA ILE A 116 11.67 1.11 -8.83
C ILE A 116 11.00 1.86 -7.67
N SER A 117 9.70 1.78 -7.53
CA SER A 117 8.97 2.44 -6.45
C SER A 117 9.43 1.98 -5.06
N LEU A 118 9.62 0.66 -4.89
CA LEU A 118 10.13 0.09 -3.64
C LEU A 118 11.58 0.47 -3.38
N LEU A 119 12.43 0.52 -4.42
CA LEU A 119 13.82 0.97 -4.28
C LEU A 119 13.89 2.46 -3.88
N VAL A 120 13.09 3.31 -4.51
CA VAL A 120 12.99 4.75 -4.17
C VAL A 120 12.57 4.92 -2.71
N ALA A 121 11.56 4.18 -2.26
CA ALA A 121 11.14 4.22 -0.87
C ALA A 121 12.22 3.67 0.07
N GLY A 122 12.91 2.59 -0.29
CA GLY A 122 14.02 2.03 0.47
C GLY A 122 15.18 3.03 0.65
N ILE A 123 15.51 3.78 -0.40
CA ILE A 123 16.47 4.89 -0.33
C ILE A 123 15.96 5.96 0.66
N GLY A 124 14.69 6.34 0.57
CA GLY A 124 14.06 7.27 1.51
C GLY A 124 14.22 6.81 2.94
N PHE A 125 13.87 5.56 3.26
CA PHE A 125 14.06 5.00 4.60
C PHE A 125 15.53 5.02 5.06
N GLY A 126 16.45 4.66 4.16
CA GLY A 126 17.88 4.67 4.44
C GLY A 126 18.46 6.06 4.69
N MET A 127 17.86 7.12 4.18
CA MET A 127 18.30 8.51 4.37
C MET A 127 17.94 9.07 5.75
N VAL A 128 16.80 8.67 6.34
CA VAL A 128 16.27 9.26 7.58
C VAL A 128 17.31 9.33 8.71
N PRO A 129 18.07 8.25 9.04
CA PRO A 129 19.02 8.28 10.15
C PRO A 129 20.17 9.28 10.01
N PHE A 130 20.45 9.74 8.80
CA PHE A 130 21.57 10.64 8.51
C PHE A 130 21.17 12.11 8.45
N ILE A 131 19.88 12.42 8.56
CA ILE A 131 19.36 13.77 8.41
C ILE A 131 18.95 14.30 9.79
N HIS A 132 19.65 15.33 10.23
CA HIS A 132 19.45 15.99 11.53
C HIS A 132 18.66 17.29 11.42
N ASP A 133 18.38 17.74 10.21
CA ASP A 133 17.57 18.94 9.96
C ASP A 133 16.12 18.56 9.67
N GLN A 134 15.20 19.19 10.39
CA GLN A 134 13.76 18.89 10.29
C GLN A 134 13.19 19.11 8.89
N TYR A 135 13.66 20.13 8.16
CA TYR A 135 13.13 20.46 6.83
C TYR A 135 13.70 19.52 5.75
N LEU A 136 14.96 19.12 5.88
CA LEU A 136 15.58 18.18 4.95
C LEU A 136 14.90 16.79 5.01
N LEU A 137 14.23 16.45 6.11
CA LEU A 137 13.43 15.22 6.22
C LEU A 137 12.25 15.16 5.23
N PHE A 138 11.84 16.27 4.64
CA PHE A 138 10.82 16.25 3.58
C PHE A 138 11.25 15.41 2.39
N VAL A 139 12.54 15.42 2.04
CA VAL A 139 13.05 14.65 0.90
C VAL A 139 12.83 13.14 1.07
N PRO A 140 13.33 12.48 2.12
CA PRO A 140 13.10 11.05 2.31
C PRO A 140 11.62 10.70 2.45
N PHE A 141 10.79 11.53 3.09
CA PHE A 141 9.37 11.23 3.23
C PHE A 141 8.61 11.35 1.91
N LEU A 142 8.98 12.26 1.01
CA LEU A 142 8.46 12.27 -0.37
C LEU A 142 8.82 10.97 -1.11
N LEU A 143 10.06 10.48 -0.97
CA LEU A 143 10.51 9.23 -1.60
C LEU A 143 9.78 8.00 -1.02
N ILE A 144 9.58 7.96 0.30
CA ILE A 144 8.81 6.91 0.98
C ILE A 144 7.37 6.86 0.45
N GLY A 145 6.80 8.03 0.12
CA GLY A 145 5.49 8.13 -0.49
C GLY A 145 5.36 7.37 -1.82
N ALA A 146 6.43 7.28 -2.61
CA ALA A 146 6.44 6.51 -3.86
C ALA A 146 6.19 5.01 -3.61
N GLY A 147 6.83 4.44 -2.60
CA GLY A 147 6.60 3.04 -2.20
C GLY A 147 5.19 2.81 -1.70
N TRP A 148 4.66 3.74 -0.89
CA TRP A 148 3.29 3.67 -0.39
C TRP A 148 2.27 3.62 -1.53
N ALA A 149 2.36 4.51 -2.52
CA ALA A 149 1.47 4.52 -3.67
C ALA A 149 1.51 3.21 -4.46
N ALA A 150 2.71 2.70 -4.73
CA ALA A 150 2.90 1.46 -5.48
C ALA A 150 2.42 0.22 -4.71
N MET A 151 2.69 0.16 -3.40
CA MET A 151 2.30 -0.93 -2.53
C MET A 151 0.77 -1.09 -2.44
N LEU A 152 0.02 0.00 -2.49
CA LEU A 152 -1.44 -0.05 -2.47
C LEU A 152 -2.05 -0.41 -3.83
N ALA A 153 -1.50 0.10 -4.93
CA ALA A 153 -2.12 -0.01 -6.25
C ALA A 153 -1.72 -1.27 -7.02
N MET A 154 -0.42 -1.62 -7.02
CA MET A 154 0.11 -2.62 -7.95
C MET A 154 -0.14 -4.08 -7.58
N PRO A 155 -0.15 -4.50 -6.31
CA PRO A 155 -0.41 -5.89 -5.95
C PRO A 155 -1.74 -6.41 -6.46
N PHE A 156 -2.79 -5.59 -6.37
CA PHE A 156 -4.11 -5.95 -6.93
C PHE A 156 -4.05 -6.19 -8.43
N THR A 157 -3.34 -5.34 -9.17
CA THR A 157 -3.14 -5.51 -10.62
C THR A 157 -2.43 -6.81 -10.94
N PHE A 158 -1.38 -7.18 -10.19
CA PHE A 158 -0.66 -8.42 -10.42
C PHE A 158 -1.50 -9.66 -10.15
N VAL A 159 -2.25 -9.65 -9.04
CA VAL A 159 -3.11 -10.76 -8.66
C VAL A 159 -4.27 -10.89 -9.65
N THR A 160 -4.96 -9.79 -9.99
CA THR A 160 -6.06 -9.78 -10.95
C THR A 160 -5.62 -10.31 -12.32
N ASN A 161 -4.46 -9.87 -12.83
CA ASN A 161 -3.92 -10.35 -14.10
C ASN A 161 -3.55 -11.84 -14.06
N ALA A 162 -3.07 -12.33 -12.92
CA ALA A 162 -2.70 -13.73 -12.75
C ALA A 162 -3.92 -14.65 -12.59
N LEU A 163 -5.05 -14.11 -12.17
CA LEU A 163 -6.31 -14.82 -11.98
C LEU A 163 -7.23 -14.80 -13.20
N GLN A 164 -6.83 -14.14 -14.28
CA GLN A 164 -7.58 -14.17 -15.54
C GLN A 164 -7.72 -15.62 -16.02
N GLY A 165 -8.95 -16.12 -16.06
CA GLY A 165 -9.27 -17.49 -16.41
C GLY A 165 -9.35 -18.49 -15.23
N TYR A 166 -9.09 -18.06 -14.01
CA TYR A 166 -9.38 -18.85 -12.82
C TYR A 166 -10.83 -18.64 -12.37
N GLY A 167 -11.52 -19.73 -11.99
CA GLY A 167 -12.79 -19.66 -11.26
C GLY A 167 -12.58 -18.98 -9.90
N HIS A 168 -13.64 -18.35 -9.35
CA HIS A 168 -13.63 -17.74 -8.01
C HIS A 168 -12.62 -16.58 -7.82
N MET A 169 -12.39 -15.77 -8.84
CA MET A 169 -11.46 -14.62 -8.79
C MET A 169 -11.68 -13.73 -7.57
N GLY A 170 -12.94 -13.48 -7.19
CA GLY A 170 -13.30 -12.66 -6.03
C GLY A 170 -12.84 -13.21 -4.68
N ALA A 171 -12.57 -14.51 -4.57
CA ALA A 171 -12.08 -15.12 -3.34
C ALA A 171 -10.58 -14.89 -3.09
N TYR A 172 -9.84 -14.44 -4.11
CA TYR A 172 -8.40 -14.13 -4.03
C TYR A 172 -8.09 -12.65 -3.87
N LEU A 173 -9.08 -11.76 -4.00
CA LEU A 173 -8.95 -10.31 -3.90
C LEU A 173 -9.46 -9.80 -2.56
#